data_307a010f882f2ffad73126707704512c
#
_entry.id   307a010f882f2ffad73126707704512c
#
_cell.length_a   1.000
_cell.length_b   1.000
_cell.length_c   1.000
_cell.angle_alpha   90.00
_cell.angle_beta   90.00
_cell.angle_gamma   90.00
#
_symmetry.space_group_name_H-M   'P 1'
#
loop_
_entity.id
_entity.type
_entity.pdbx_description
1 polymer ?
#
loop_
_entity_poly.entity_id
_entity_poly.type
_entity_poly.pdbx_seq_one_letter_code
_entity_poly.pdbx_strand_id
1 'polypeptide(L)'
;MAAGNSETKCITINKSKLLAAISRAQLLLAMKIGSKIKICSDAERLYIEAVSIAGTGIESIDLDAAIGQDEDTNYFSAGRLYRLIYNCRGDSVTIGSNGKYKPIFVRATGSDSFYIVASMKG
;
A
#
# COMPACT_ATOMS: atom_id res chain seq x y z
N MET A 1 26.54 -5.89 4.80
CA MET A 1 25.57 -5.00 4.62
C MET A 1 24.27 -5.44 5.21
N ALA A 2 23.63 -4.62 5.61
CA ALA A 2 22.37 -4.95 6.21
C ALA A 2 21.40 -5.33 5.11
N ALA A 3 21.43 -6.59 4.80
CA ALA A 3 20.62 -7.10 3.73
C ALA A 3 19.15 -6.74 3.90
N GLY A 4 18.71 -6.68 5.12
CA GLY A 4 17.33 -6.34 5.37
C GLY A 4 16.95 -4.94 4.97
N ASN A 5 17.89 -4.12 4.60
CA ASN A 5 17.60 -2.75 4.26
C ASN A 5 17.58 -2.46 2.78
N SER A 6 17.73 -3.47 1.97
CA SER A 6 17.72 -3.23 0.56
C SER A 6 16.29 -3.14 0.05
N GLU A 7 15.59 -2.13 0.51
CA GLU A 7 14.32 -1.79 -0.07
C GLU A 7 14.57 -1.29 -1.48
N THR A 8 14.00 -1.97 -2.46
CA THR A 8 14.22 -1.62 -3.84
C THR A 8 13.33 -0.46 -4.27
N LYS A 9 12.30 -0.19 -3.50
CA LYS A 9 11.37 0.88 -3.79
C LYS A 9 10.84 1.49 -2.50
N CYS A 10 10.75 2.80 -2.48
CA CYS A 10 10.23 3.53 -1.33
C CYS A 10 9.36 4.67 -1.85
N ILE A 11 8.12 4.75 -1.41
CA ILE A 11 7.21 5.80 -1.84
C ILE A 11 6.69 6.57 -0.63
N THR A 12 6.43 7.85 -0.84
CA THR A 12 5.82 8.72 0.16
C THR A 12 4.50 9.22 -0.39
N ILE A 13 3.45 9.13 0.41
CA ILE A 13 2.12 9.43 -0.05
C ILE A 13 1.28 10.08 1.05
N ASN A 14 0.37 10.95 0.65
CA ASN A 14 -0.55 11.61 1.58
C ASN A 14 -1.44 10.56 2.25
N LYS A 15 -1.46 10.58 3.57
CA LYS A 15 -2.20 9.60 4.36
C LYS A 15 -3.70 9.66 4.10
N SER A 16 -4.29 10.85 4.09
CA SER A 16 -5.73 11.01 3.90
C SER A 16 -6.17 10.50 2.54
N LYS A 17 -5.40 10.79 1.51
CA LYS A 17 -5.72 10.31 0.16
C LYS A 17 -5.63 8.79 0.07
N LEU A 18 -4.61 8.22 0.70
CA LEU A 18 -4.44 6.77 0.70
C LEU A 18 -5.58 6.08 1.45
N LEU A 19 -5.94 6.58 2.62
CA LEU A 19 -7.05 6.01 3.39
C LEU A 19 -8.37 6.10 2.63
N ALA A 20 -8.62 7.24 1.98
CA ALA A 20 -9.85 7.41 1.20
C ALA A 20 -9.91 6.42 0.04
N ALA A 21 -8.79 6.20 -0.64
CA ALA A 21 -8.74 5.25 -1.74
C ALA A 21 -8.97 3.81 -1.29
N ILE A 22 -8.37 3.43 -0.16
CA ILE A 22 -8.58 2.09 0.39
C ILE A 22 -10.04 1.92 0.83
N SER A 23 -10.64 2.94 1.42
CA SER A 23 -12.06 2.91 1.79
C SER A 23 -12.96 2.69 0.57
N ARG A 24 -12.70 3.38 -0.52
CA ARG A 24 -13.49 3.20 -1.73
C ARG A 24 -13.32 1.79 -2.31
N ALA A 25 -12.11 1.26 -2.24
CA ALA A 25 -11.85 -0.11 -2.67
C ALA A 25 -12.62 -1.11 -1.80
N GLN A 26 -12.66 -0.88 -0.49
CA GLN A 26 -13.42 -1.74 0.42
C GLN A 26 -14.92 -1.72 0.11
N LEU A 27 -15.45 -0.56 -0.26
CA LEU A 27 -16.87 -0.46 -0.62
C LEU A 27 -17.18 -1.31 -1.85
N LEU A 28 -16.30 -1.35 -2.82
CA LEU A 28 -16.48 -2.18 -3.99
C LEU A 28 -16.43 -3.67 -3.64
N LEU A 29 -15.51 -4.04 -2.76
CA LEU A 29 -15.36 -5.42 -2.33
C LEU A 29 -16.50 -5.87 -1.41
N ALA A 30 -17.20 -4.94 -0.88
CA ALA A 30 -18.31 -5.00 0.07
C ALA A 30 -18.54 -6.34 0.76
N MET A 31 -18.65 -6.34 2.04
CA MET A 31 -19.14 -7.48 2.81
C MET A 31 -18.34 -8.77 2.71
N LYS A 32 -17.25 -8.82 1.99
CA LYS A 32 -16.45 -10.03 1.95
C LYS A 32 -15.34 -9.97 2.98
N ILE A 33 -15.42 -10.86 3.94
CA ILE A 33 -14.38 -11.00 4.95
C ILE A 33 -13.13 -11.53 4.25
N GLY A 34 -11.99 -10.93 4.55
CA GLY A 34 -10.73 -11.37 3.96
C GLY A 34 -10.49 -10.88 2.54
N SER A 35 -11.28 -9.93 2.09
CA SER A 35 -11.10 -9.34 0.77
C SER A 35 -9.73 -8.68 0.65
N LYS A 36 -9.09 -8.88 -0.48
CA LYS A 36 -7.78 -8.32 -0.74
C LYS A 36 -7.82 -7.31 -1.86
N ILE A 37 -6.91 -6.38 -1.80
CA ILE A 37 -6.70 -5.39 -2.85
C ILE A 37 -5.32 -5.60 -3.45
N LYS A 38 -5.21 -5.23 -4.70
CA LYS A 38 -3.95 -5.27 -5.42
C LYS A 38 -3.35 -3.87 -5.41
N ILE A 39 -2.10 -3.76 -5.02
CA ILE A 39 -1.41 -2.48 -4.97
C ILE A 39 -0.18 -2.55 -5.85
N CYS A 40 -0.04 -1.58 -6.73
CA CYS A 40 1.17 -1.39 -7.51
C CYS A 40 1.42 0.10 -7.68
N SER A 41 2.62 0.46 -8.06
CA SER A 41 2.96 1.85 -8.24
C SER A 41 4.02 2.00 -9.32
N ASP A 42 4.01 3.16 -9.96
CA ASP A 42 5.11 3.59 -10.82
C ASP A 42 5.83 4.75 -10.13
N ALA A 43 6.60 5.54 -10.87
CA ALA A 43 7.36 6.63 -10.29
C ALA A 43 6.49 7.80 -9.85
N GLU A 44 5.25 7.87 -10.31
CA GLU A 44 4.40 9.03 -10.10
C GLU A 44 3.14 8.74 -9.31
N ARG A 45 2.61 7.51 -9.40
CA ARG A 45 1.31 7.18 -8.83
C ARG A 45 1.28 5.82 -8.18
N LEU A 46 0.43 5.70 -7.18
CA LEU A 46 0.05 4.43 -6.58
C LEU A 46 -1.30 4.03 -7.14
N TYR A 47 -1.46 2.77 -7.50
CA TYR A 47 -2.70 2.22 -8.01
C TYR A 47 -3.22 1.16 -7.05
N ILE A 48 -4.49 1.28 -6.69
CA ILE A 48 -5.19 0.32 -5.85
C ILE A 48 -6.31 -0.28 -6.67
N GLU A 49 -6.28 -1.59 -6.86
CA GLU A 49 -7.30 -2.28 -7.64
C GLU A 49 -8.09 -3.23 -6.75
N ALA A 50 -9.40 -3.12 -6.81
CA ALA A 50 -10.32 -4.01 -6.13
C ALA A 50 -11.13 -4.74 -7.19
N VAL A 51 -11.16 -6.07 -7.11
CA VAL A 51 -11.91 -6.88 -8.06
C VAL A 51 -12.99 -7.63 -7.31
N SER A 52 -14.22 -7.52 -7.76
CA SER A 52 -15.35 -8.22 -7.18
C SER A 52 -16.20 -8.81 -8.29
N ILE A 53 -17.20 -9.60 -7.90
CA ILE A 53 -18.16 -10.15 -8.85
C ILE A 53 -18.90 -9.02 -9.57
N ALA A 54 -19.13 -7.91 -8.87
CA ALA A 54 -19.84 -6.77 -9.43
C ALA A 54 -19.00 -5.94 -10.41
N GLY A 55 -17.69 -6.10 -10.38
CA GLY A 55 -16.82 -5.34 -11.27
C GLY A 55 -15.44 -5.08 -10.68
N THR A 56 -14.67 -4.27 -11.38
CA THR A 56 -13.33 -3.89 -10.98
C THR A 56 -13.28 -2.38 -10.79
N GLY A 57 -12.74 -1.95 -9.67
CA GLY A 57 -12.49 -0.54 -9.41
C GLY A 57 -11.00 -0.29 -9.27
N ILE A 58 -10.53 0.80 -9.88
CA ILE A 58 -9.14 1.21 -9.79
C ILE A 58 -9.09 2.64 -9.27
N GLU A 59 -8.33 2.83 -8.20
CA GLU A 59 -8.03 4.15 -7.64
C GLU A 59 -6.59 4.47 -7.94
N SER A 60 -6.31 5.71 -8.29
CA SER A 60 -4.93 6.15 -8.44
C SER A 60 -4.68 7.38 -7.57
N ILE A 61 -3.50 7.46 -7.00
CA ILE A 61 -3.13 8.53 -6.09
C ILE A 61 -1.75 9.02 -6.49
N ASP A 62 -1.60 10.33 -6.59
CA ASP A 62 -0.30 10.92 -6.86
C ASP A 62 0.63 10.73 -5.68
N LEU A 63 1.87 10.37 -5.96
CA LEU A 63 2.90 10.22 -4.93
C LEU A 63 3.55 11.57 -4.65
N ASP A 64 3.90 11.78 -3.38
CA ASP A 64 4.68 12.95 -3.00
C ASP A 64 6.16 12.74 -3.32
N ALA A 65 6.62 11.51 -3.22
CA ALA A 65 7.99 11.15 -3.54
C ALA A 65 8.07 9.66 -3.84
N ALA A 66 9.03 9.29 -4.67
CA ALA A 66 9.29 7.88 -4.98
C ALA A 66 10.78 7.69 -5.23
N ILE A 67 11.33 6.64 -4.65
CA ILE A 67 12.73 6.24 -4.83
C ILE A 67 12.72 4.78 -5.22
N GLY A 68 13.52 4.42 -6.22
CA GLY A 68 13.58 3.06 -6.72
C GLY A 68 12.69 2.86 -7.93
N GLN A 69 12.87 1.75 -8.61
CA GLN A 69 12.24 1.54 -9.90
C GLN A 69 11.52 0.21 -10.06
N ASP A 70 11.42 -0.57 -8.99
CA ASP A 70 10.75 -1.86 -9.13
C ASP A 70 9.26 -1.68 -9.29
N GLU A 71 8.71 -2.38 -10.24
CA GLU A 71 7.26 -2.44 -10.42
C GLU A 71 6.75 -3.62 -9.60
N ASP A 72 6.45 -3.36 -8.36
CA ASP A 72 5.96 -4.39 -7.49
C ASP A 72 4.46 -4.43 -7.50
N THR A 73 3.92 -5.62 -7.69
CA THR A 73 2.51 -5.85 -7.54
C THR A 73 2.33 -6.76 -6.35
N ASN A 74 1.58 -6.29 -5.36
CA ASN A 74 1.33 -7.04 -4.14
C ASN A 74 -0.14 -6.98 -3.78
N TYR A 75 -0.58 -7.99 -3.05
CA TYR A 75 -1.96 -8.09 -2.59
C TYR A 75 -2.00 -8.01 -1.08
N PHE A 76 -2.93 -7.25 -0.54
CA PHE A 76 -3.06 -7.06 0.90
C PHE A 76 -4.51 -7.11 1.34
N SER A 77 -4.73 -7.47 2.60
CA SER A 77 -6.05 -7.31 3.20
C SER A 77 -6.32 -5.81 3.33
N ALA A 78 -7.40 -5.36 2.70
CA ALA A 78 -7.75 -3.94 2.70
C ALA A 78 -7.96 -3.42 4.11
N GLY A 79 -8.71 -4.15 4.93
CA GLY A 79 -9.00 -3.71 6.29
C GLY A 79 -7.77 -3.64 7.17
N ARG A 80 -6.88 -4.62 7.04
CA ARG A 80 -5.66 -4.63 7.84
C ARG A 80 -4.74 -3.50 7.45
N LEU A 81 -4.57 -3.29 6.16
CA LEU A 81 -3.72 -2.21 5.67
C LEU A 81 -4.27 -0.85 6.08
N TYR A 82 -5.58 -0.65 5.95
CA TYR A 82 -6.23 0.58 6.36
C TYR A 82 -5.94 0.88 7.83
N ARG A 83 -6.10 -0.12 8.69
CA ARG A 83 -5.90 0.06 10.12
C ARG A 83 -4.46 0.45 10.45
N LEU A 84 -3.49 -0.17 9.82
CA LEU A 84 -2.10 0.15 10.05
C LEU A 84 -1.77 1.58 9.61
N ILE A 85 -2.25 1.97 8.44
CA ILE A 85 -2.02 3.33 7.94
C ILE A 85 -2.72 4.36 8.82
N TYR A 86 -3.95 4.06 9.23
CA TYR A 86 -4.70 4.96 10.11
C TYR A 86 -3.95 5.24 11.41
N ASN A 87 -3.24 4.25 11.92
CA ASN A 87 -2.49 4.38 13.17
C ASN A 87 -1.13 5.08 13.01
N CYS A 88 -0.69 5.34 11.79
CA CYS A 88 0.51 6.12 11.56
C CYS A 88 0.21 7.58 11.90
N ARG A 89 1.13 8.24 12.58
CA ARG A 89 0.96 9.64 12.92
C ARG A 89 1.38 10.52 11.75
N GLY A 90 0.79 11.73 11.70
CA GLY A 90 1.15 12.72 10.70
C GLY A 90 0.33 12.60 9.44
N ASP A 91 0.71 13.41 8.45
CA ASP A 91 -0.06 13.58 7.22
C ASP A 91 0.44 12.72 6.07
N SER A 92 1.61 12.13 6.20
CA SER A 92 2.22 11.33 5.15
C SER A 92 2.70 10.00 5.70
N VAL A 93 2.65 8.98 4.84
CA VAL A 93 3.23 7.67 5.16
C VAL A 93 4.25 7.31 4.11
N THR A 94 5.24 6.52 4.51
CA THR A 94 6.25 6.00 3.62
C THR A 94 6.10 4.49 3.56
N ILE A 95 6.05 3.95 2.36
CA ILE A 95 5.93 2.52 2.14
C ILE A 95 7.16 2.03 1.39
N GLY A 96 7.86 1.07 1.97
CA GLY A 96 9.01 0.44 1.35
C GLY A 96 8.68 -0.97 0.92
N SER A 97 9.17 -1.37 -0.24
CA SER A 97 8.94 -2.70 -0.78
C SER A 97 10.22 -3.28 -1.35
N ASN A 98 10.29 -4.62 -1.40
CA ASN A 98 11.48 -5.34 -1.84
C ASN A 98 11.18 -6.33 -2.97
N GLY A 99 10.02 -6.26 -3.54
CA GLY A 99 9.68 -7.14 -4.63
C GLY A 99 8.32 -7.79 -4.47
N LYS A 100 7.93 -8.51 -5.49
CA LYS A 100 6.63 -9.15 -5.58
C LYS A 100 6.50 -10.24 -4.52
N TYR A 101 5.37 -10.27 -3.83
CA TYR A 101 5.04 -11.25 -2.78
C TYR A 101 5.90 -11.16 -1.53
N LYS A 102 6.70 -10.12 -1.40
CA LYS A 102 7.46 -9.89 -0.18
C LYS A 102 6.73 -8.91 0.72
N PRO A 103 6.98 -8.94 2.03
CA PRO A 103 6.36 -7.98 2.94
C PRO A 103 6.73 -6.55 2.57
N ILE A 104 5.84 -5.63 2.90
CA ILE A 104 6.14 -4.21 2.79
C ILE A 104 6.33 -3.62 4.17
N PHE A 105 7.01 -2.48 4.20
CA PHE A 105 7.25 -1.74 5.43
C PHE A 105 6.45 -0.45 5.36
N VAL A 106 5.66 -0.18 6.40
CA VAL A 106 4.81 1.02 6.44
C VAL A 106 5.20 1.83 7.67
N ARG A 107 5.45 3.12 7.47
CA ARG A 107 5.78 4.00 8.59
C ARG A 107 5.23 5.39 8.34
N ALA A 108 5.03 6.13 9.43
CA ALA A 108 4.80 7.56 9.33
C ALA A 108 6.08 8.20 8.78
N THR A 109 5.95 9.11 7.82
CA THR A 109 7.12 9.74 7.21
C THR A 109 7.94 10.46 8.27
N GLY A 110 9.23 10.14 8.32
CA GLY A 110 10.13 10.71 9.31
C GLY A 110 10.20 9.94 10.62
N SER A 111 9.43 8.89 10.79
CA SER A 111 9.45 8.07 11.99
C SER A 111 10.47 6.94 11.86
N ASP A 112 11.08 6.56 13.00
CA ASP A 112 11.97 5.41 13.06
C ASP A 112 11.21 4.10 13.24
N SER A 113 9.98 4.17 13.72
CA SER A 113 9.14 3.00 13.92
C SER A 113 8.40 2.65 12.65
N PHE A 114 8.25 1.36 12.40
CA PHE A 114 7.55 0.91 11.20
C PHE A 114 6.78 -0.37 11.48
N TYR A 115 5.82 -0.66 10.62
CA TYR A 115 5.05 -1.89 10.63
C TYR A 115 5.42 -2.73 9.42
N ILE A 116 5.45 -4.03 9.61
CA ILE A 116 5.68 -4.98 8.52
C ILE A 116 4.33 -5.59 8.15
N VAL A 117 4.00 -5.53 6.87
CA VAL A 117 2.74 -6.07 6.37
C VAL A 117 3.06 -7.17 5.37
N ALA A 118 2.61 -8.38 5.68
CA ALA A 118 2.81 -9.50 4.79
C ALA A 118 1.90 -9.38 3.57
N SER A 119 2.44 -9.68 2.40
CA SER A 119 1.62 -9.74 1.20
C SER A 119 0.85 -11.06 1.15
N MET A 120 -0.28 -11.03 0.48
CA MET A 120 -1.11 -12.21 0.25
C MET A 120 -0.86 -12.72 -1.15
N LYS A 121 -1.16 -13.97 -1.39
CA LYS A 121 -1.10 -14.51 -2.75
C LYS A 121 -2.22 -13.91 -3.58
N GLY A 122 -1.88 -13.56 -4.80
CA GLY A 122 -2.82 -12.99 -5.74
C GLY A 122 -3.79 -13.98 -6.33
#